data_30fa7b014106903435610afba2563e14
#
_entry.id   30fa7b014106903435610afba2563e14
#
_cell.length_a   1.000
_cell.length_b   1.000
_cell.length_c   1.000
_cell.angle_alpha   90.00
_cell.angle_beta   90.00
_cell.angle_gamma   90.00
#
_symmetry.space_group_name_H-M   'P 1'
#
loop_
_entity.id
_entity.type
_entity.pdbx_description
1 polymer ?
#
loop_
_entity_poly.entity_id
_entity_poly.type
_entity_poly.pdbx_seq_one_letter_code
_entity_poly.pdbx_strand_id
1 'polypeptide(L)'
;MPGLKVVSPWNIEDCRGLLKASIRDNDPVVFLENEMMYGIEFDVDPKIMDKEFLIPIGKAKIERPGTDVTITAHAKMVGHSL
;
A
#
# COMPACT_ATOMS: atom_id res chain seq x y z
N MET A 1 0.76 19.31 0.44
CA MET A 1 1.57 20.19 1.31
C MET A 1 3.00 19.66 1.35
N PRO A 2 3.97 20.48 1.07
CA PRO A 2 5.37 20.05 1.15
C PRO A 2 5.74 19.56 2.56
N GLY A 3 6.52 18.50 2.63
CA GLY A 3 6.93 17.90 3.90
C GLY A 3 5.96 16.85 4.46
N LEU A 4 4.76 16.72 3.92
CA LEU A 4 3.85 15.63 4.26
C LEU A 4 3.97 14.50 3.26
N LYS A 5 3.98 13.26 3.76
CA LYS A 5 3.87 12.07 2.95
C LYS A 5 2.44 11.54 3.03
N VAL A 6 1.93 11.03 1.91
CA VAL A 6 0.58 10.48 1.85
C VAL A 6 0.66 9.08 1.25
N VAL A 7 0.09 8.09 1.92
CA VAL A 7 0.04 6.71 1.45
C VAL A 7 -1.40 6.20 1.47
N SER A 8 -1.71 5.29 0.55
CA SER A 8 -3.06 4.75 0.40
C SER A 8 -2.96 3.26 0.03
N PRO A 9 -3.04 2.36 1.01
CA PRO A 9 -2.85 0.93 0.78
C PRO A 9 -4.01 0.30 0.01
N TRP A 10 -3.72 -0.80 -0.70
CA TRP A 10 -4.70 -1.61 -1.40
C TRP A 10 -5.03 -2.92 -0.65
N ASN A 11 -4.03 -3.72 -0.30
CA ASN A 11 -4.24 -5.04 0.31
C ASN A 11 -3.57 -5.15 1.68
N ILE A 12 -3.66 -6.32 2.31
CA ILE A 12 -3.10 -6.52 3.64
C ILE A 12 -1.57 -6.38 3.67
N GLU A 13 -0.89 -6.77 2.60
CA GLU A 13 0.55 -6.59 2.46
C GLU A 13 0.90 -5.10 2.49
N ASP A 14 0.20 -4.29 1.69
CA ASP A 14 0.39 -2.84 1.66
C ASP A 14 0.06 -2.21 3.01
N CYS A 15 -1.07 -2.60 3.61
CA CYS A 15 -1.48 -2.05 4.90
C CYS A 15 -0.41 -2.27 5.95
N ARG A 16 0.06 -3.50 6.08
CA ARG A 16 1.07 -3.84 7.09
C ARG A 16 2.42 -3.18 6.80
N GLY A 17 2.90 -3.31 5.56
CA GLY A 17 4.22 -2.80 5.18
C GLY A 17 4.30 -1.29 5.18
N LEU A 18 3.27 -0.62 4.64
CA LEU A 18 3.23 0.85 4.60
C LEU A 18 2.98 1.46 5.98
N LEU A 19 2.14 0.84 6.81
CA LEU A 19 1.88 1.37 8.15
C LEU A 19 3.14 1.30 9.00
N LYS A 20 3.86 0.19 8.97
CA LYS A 20 5.13 0.05 9.69
C LYS A 20 6.17 1.05 9.18
N ALA A 21 6.27 1.22 7.86
CA ALA A 21 7.17 2.19 7.26
C ALA A 21 6.80 3.62 7.68
N SER A 22 5.50 3.93 7.74
CA SER A 22 5.01 5.24 8.18
C SER A 22 5.36 5.55 9.63
N ILE A 23 5.25 4.55 10.51
CA ILE A 23 5.60 4.71 11.93
C ILE A 23 7.11 4.96 12.09
N ARG A 24 7.92 4.33 11.26
CA ARG A 24 9.39 4.46 11.31
C ARG A 24 9.92 5.67 10.54
N ASP A 25 9.08 6.36 9.78
CA ASP A 25 9.47 7.55 9.03
C ASP A 25 9.63 8.74 9.98
N ASN A 26 10.61 9.60 9.67
CA ASN A 26 10.87 10.81 10.46
C ASN A 26 9.93 11.97 10.11
N ASP A 27 9.24 11.88 9.00
CA ASP A 27 8.30 12.91 8.55
C ASP A 27 6.86 12.51 8.89
N PRO A 28 5.93 13.49 9.00
CA PRO A 28 4.52 13.17 9.16
C PRO A 28 3.98 12.42 7.94
N VAL A 29 3.23 11.35 8.17
CA VAL A 29 2.62 10.53 7.12
C VAL A 29 1.11 10.52 7.30
N VAL A 30 0.38 10.91 6.27
CA VAL A 30 -1.08 10.77 6.20
C VAL A 30 -1.38 9.40 5.61
N PHE A 31 -1.99 8.54 6.40
CA PHE A 31 -2.31 7.17 6.02
C PHE A 31 -3.79 7.09 5.69
N LEU A 32 -4.13 7.05 4.38
CA LEU A 32 -5.51 7.06 3.92
C LEU A 32 -6.05 5.65 3.82
N GLU A 33 -7.10 5.36 4.58
CA GLU A 33 -7.77 4.07 4.55
C GLU A 33 -9.11 4.19 3.84
N ASN A 34 -9.40 3.25 2.95
CA ASN A 34 -10.71 3.16 2.32
C ASN A 34 -11.62 2.31 3.23
N GLU A 35 -12.63 2.93 3.81
CA GLU A 35 -13.55 2.26 4.73
C GLU A 35 -14.28 1.07 4.08
N MET A 36 -14.55 1.15 2.79
CA MET A 36 -15.20 0.06 2.06
C MET A 36 -14.35 -1.21 1.97
N MET A 37 -13.05 -1.10 2.29
CA MET A 37 -12.14 -2.24 2.33
C MET A 37 -12.06 -2.91 3.70
N TYR A 38 -12.63 -2.31 4.73
CA TYR A 38 -12.69 -2.94 6.05
C TYR A 38 -13.52 -4.23 5.94
N GLY A 39 -13.05 -5.31 6.46
CA GLY A 39 -13.74 -6.59 6.36
C GLY A 39 -13.47 -7.38 5.08
N ILE A 40 -12.74 -6.83 4.12
CA ILE A 40 -12.25 -7.63 2.98
C ILE A 40 -11.10 -8.50 3.45
N GLU A 41 -11.20 -9.79 3.18
CA GLU A 41 -10.16 -10.76 3.51
C GLU A 41 -9.20 -10.94 2.35
N PHE A 42 -7.91 -11.08 2.66
CA PHE A 42 -6.85 -11.35 1.70
C PHE A 42 -6.03 -12.55 2.16
N ASP A 43 -5.54 -13.31 1.20
CA ASP A 43 -4.56 -14.35 1.48
C ASP A 43 -3.26 -13.69 1.95
N VAL A 44 -2.66 -14.28 2.98
CA VAL A 44 -1.46 -13.73 3.62
C VAL A 44 -0.26 -14.61 3.29
N ASP A 45 0.74 -14.02 2.62
CA ASP A 45 2.04 -14.64 2.49
C ASP A 45 2.76 -14.56 3.84
N PRO A 46 3.26 -15.67 4.39
CA PRO A 46 3.95 -15.66 5.69
C PRO A 46 5.09 -14.65 5.80
N LYS A 47 5.76 -14.30 4.70
CA LYS A 47 6.86 -13.31 4.71
C LYS A 47 6.43 -11.93 5.19
N ILE A 48 5.16 -11.53 4.99
CA ILE A 48 4.69 -10.22 5.43
C ILE A 48 4.51 -10.15 6.95
N MET A 49 4.47 -11.28 7.61
CA MET A 49 4.37 -11.35 9.08
C MET A 49 5.70 -11.13 9.78
N ASP A 50 6.81 -11.12 9.05
CA ASP A 50 8.12 -10.81 9.59
C ASP A 50 8.10 -9.40 10.19
N LYS A 51 8.68 -9.25 11.38
CA LYS A 51 8.74 -7.96 12.06
C LYS A 51 9.57 -6.92 11.31
N GLU A 52 10.46 -7.35 10.45
CA GLU A 52 11.29 -6.47 9.61
C GLU A 52 10.66 -6.17 8.25
N PHE A 53 9.49 -6.73 7.96
CA PHE A 53 8.81 -6.49 6.68
C PHE A 53 8.36 -5.02 6.60
N LEU A 54 8.80 -4.33 5.56
CA LEU A 54 8.45 -2.95 5.26
C LEU A 54 8.20 -2.81 3.76
N ILE A 55 7.32 -1.86 3.42
CA ILE A 55 7.16 -1.40 2.04
C ILE A 55 7.67 0.04 1.98
N PRO A 56 8.64 0.34 1.10
CA PRO A 56 9.19 1.69 1.03
C PRO A 56 8.15 2.69 0.53
N ILE A 57 8.08 3.84 1.20
CA ILE A 57 7.24 4.96 0.79
C ILE A 57 7.93 5.69 -0.37
N GLY A 58 7.15 6.11 -1.37
CA GLY A 58 7.67 6.86 -2.50
C GLY A 58 7.95 6.02 -3.75
N LYS A 59 7.68 4.72 -3.69
CA LYS A 59 7.82 3.82 -4.82
C LYS A 59 6.46 3.21 -5.20
N ALA A 60 6.12 3.28 -6.48
CA ALA A 60 4.97 2.56 -6.99
C ALA A 60 5.27 1.06 -7.07
N LYS A 61 4.25 0.24 -6.85
CA LYS A 61 4.32 -1.21 -6.96
C LYS A 61 3.68 -1.64 -8.27
N ILE A 62 4.34 -2.56 -8.98
CA ILE A 62 3.78 -3.18 -10.17
C ILE A 62 2.98 -4.39 -9.73
N GLU A 63 1.65 -4.30 -9.84
CA GLU A 63 0.74 -5.39 -9.48
C GLU A 63 0.60 -6.41 -10.61
N ARG A 64 0.59 -5.93 -11.85
CA ARG A 64 0.49 -6.78 -13.05
C ARG A 64 1.39 -6.23 -14.14
N PRO A 65 2.46 -6.93 -14.50
CA PRO A 65 3.31 -6.50 -15.61
C PRO A 65 2.59 -6.66 -16.95
N GLY A 66 2.88 -5.77 -17.89
CA GLY A 66 2.29 -5.79 -19.23
C GLY A 66 3.04 -4.89 -20.18
N THR A 67 2.59 -4.82 -21.44
CA THR A 67 3.28 -4.09 -22.51
C THR A 67 2.42 -3.10 -23.28
N ASP A 68 1.09 -3.21 -23.19
CA ASP A 68 0.18 -2.47 -24.08
C ASP A 68 -0.36 -1.18 -23.44
N VAL A 69 -0.61 -1.21 -22.15
CA VAL A 69 -1.21 -0.08 -21.44
C VAL A 69 -0.69 -0.03 -20.00
N THR A 70 -0.59 1.18 -19.45
CA THR A 70 -0.26 1.38 -18.05
C THR A 70 -1.47 2.01 -17.34
N ILE A 71 -1.92 1.37 -16.26
CA ILE A 71 -2.98 1.89 -15.40
C ILE A 71 -2.35 2.20 -14.04
N THR A 72 -2.53 3.42 -13.57
CA THR A 72 -2.13 3.79 -12.21
C THR A 72 -3.38 3.92 -11.33
N ALA A 73 -3.31 3.35 -10.15
CA ALA A 73 -4.44 3.33 -9.23
C ALA A 73 -3.95 3.28 -7.79
N HIS A 74 -4.82 3.59 -6.84
CA HIS A 74 -4.53 3.47 -5.42
C HIS A 74 -5.76 2.95 -4.67
N ALA A 75 -5.53 2.43 -3.47
CA ALA A 75 -6.57 1.88 -2.60
C ALA A 75 -7.47 0.88 -3.34
N LYS A 76 -8.77 0.96 -3.13
CA LYS A 76 -9.74 0.02 -3.72
C LYS A 76 -9.72 -0.01 -5.24
N MET A 77 -9.32 1.09 -5.89
CA MET A 77 -9.27 1.14 -7.35
C MET A 77 -8.22 0.21 -7.95
N VAL A 78 -7.21 -0.18 -7.19
CA VAL A 78 -6.24 -1.19 -7.63
C VAL A 78 -6.97 -2.50 -7.92
N GLY A 79 -7.84 -2.94 -6.99
CA GLY A 79 -8.64 -4.15 -7.18
C GLY A 79 -9.54 -4.08 -8.40
N HIS A 80 -10.15 -2.93 -8.67
CA HIS A 80 -11.00 -2.74 -9.84
C HIS A 80 -10.19 -2.72 -11.14
N SER A 81 -8.92 -2.33 -11.08
CA SER A 81 -8.03 -2.27 -12.26
C SER A 81 -7.44 -3.63 -12.62
N LEU A 82 -7.38 -4.54 -11.67
CA LEU A 82 -6.90 -5.90 -11.89
C LEU A 82 -8.00 -6.76 -12.54
#